data_0249ed7f3dc10279f731599faf3db0b9
#
_entry.id   0249ed7f3dc10279f731599faf3db0b9
#
_cell.length_a   1.000
_cell.length_b   1.000
_cell.length_c   1.000
_cell.angle_alpha   90.00
_cell.angle_beta   90.00
_cell.angle_gamma   90.00
#
_symmetry.space_group_name_H-M   'P 1'
#
loop_
_entity.id
_entity.type
_entity.pdbx_description
1 polymer ?
#
loop_
_entity_poly.entity_id
_entity_poly.type
_entity_poly.pdbx_seq_one_letter_code
_entity_poly.pdbx_strand_id
1 'polypeptide(L)'
;MTYRAWDLKTLDRAAVRELTHAIAEQRTEELEYSAMDEEPWSEQKYAATLAAQQKETALLAGILAARGITDPADALTLLAGEEELSDPALLTDMEKACQRIWQAIDNGETIVVFGDYDVDGVTATALLYQHLKGMGAAVKCMLPSREGDGYGLSKNAIRSIHDKGCQLIVTVDNGISAVDEADYAAELGIDLIITDHHLPPDTLPKAAAVVDPRRRDDTSPFKGLCGACLLYTSDAA
;
A
#
# COMPACT_ATOMS: atom_id res chain seq x y z
N MET A 1 21.92 23.51 22.02
CA MET A 1 21.38 22.39 21.20
C MET A 1 22.58 21.53 20.82
N THR A 2 22.72 20.34 21.42
CA THR A 2 23.77 19.38 21.05
C THR A 2 23.25 18.62 19.82
N TYR A 3 23.88 18.84 18.67
CA TYR A 3 23.64 18.02 17.49
C TYR A 3 24.01 16.57 17.83
N ARG A 4 23.05 15.65 17.74
CA ARG A 4 23.34 14.22 17.83
C ARG A 4 24.25 13.86 16.66
N ALA A 5 25.37 13.18 16.93
CA ALA A 5 26.20 12.62 15.88
C ALA A 5 25.36 11.69 15.00
N TRP A 6 25.50 11.81 13.70
CA TRP A 6 24.87 10.87 12.75
C TRP A 6 25.51 9.51 12.94
N ASP A 7 24.69 8.52 13.27
CA ASP A 7 25.14 7.15 13.35
C ASP A 7 25.16 6.57 11.91
N LEU A 8 26.33 6.59 11.28
CA LEU A 8 26.52 6.05 9.94
C LEU A 8 26.48 4.53 10.02
N LYS A 9 25.45 3.92 9.46
CA LYS A 9 25.39 2.45 9.30
C LYS A 9 26.64 1.96 8.56
N THR A 10 27.33 0.99 9.14
CA THR A 10 28.41 0.28 8.46
C THR A 10 27.76 -0.66 7.44
N LEU A 11 27.96 -0.39 6.16
CA LEU A 11 27.45 -1.24 5.08
C LEU A 11 28.31 -2.49 4.94
N ASP A 12 27.69 -3.63 4.65
CA ASP A 12 28.39 -4.82 4.21
C ASP A 12 29.00 -4.56 2.82
N ARG A 13 30.32 -4.46 2.79
CA ARG A 13 31.07 -4.18 1.56
C ARG A 13 31.00 -5.32 0.55
N ALA A 14 30.74 -6.57 0.99
CA ALA A 14 30.57 -7.70 0.08
C ALA A 14 29.21 -7.58 -0.62
N ALA A 15 28.13 -7.39 0.12
CA ALA A 15 26.81 -7.19 -0.43
C ALA A 15 26.74 -5.99 -1.38
N VAL A 16 27.34 -4.84 -1.02
CA VAL A 16 27.41 -3.68 -1.93
C VAL A 16 28.13 -4.01 -3.23
N ARG A 17 29.21 -4.81 -3.20
CA ARG A 17 29.92 -5.20 -4.42
C ARG A 17 29.11 -6.13 -5.29
N GLU A 18 28.43 -7.13 -4.70
CA GLU A 18 27.56 -8.06 -5.43
C GLU A 18 26.41 -7.33 -6.09
N LEU A 19 25.72 -6.44 -5.37
CA LEU A 19 24.69 -5.58 -5.92
C LEU A 19 25.21 -4.68 -7.05
N THR A 20 26.38 -4.06 -6.85
CA THR A 20 26.98 -3.20 -7.87
C THR A 20 27.26 -3.99 -9.14
N HIS A 21 27.77 -5.23 -9.02
CA HIS A 21 28.03 -6.08 -10.17
C HIS A 21 26.76 -6.45 -10.90
N ALA A 22 25.75 -6.96 -10.20
CA ALA A 22 24.49 -7.39 -10.80
C ALA A 22 23.74 -6.25 -11.50
N ILE A 23 23.64 -5.09 -10.85
CA ILE A 23 22.99 -3.91 -11.45
C ILE A 23 23.78 -3.37 -12.63
N ALA A 24 25.13 -3.40 -12.58
CA ALA A 24 25.97 -2.96 -13.69
C ALA A 24 25.83 -3.88 -14.90
N GLU A 25 25.75 -5.19 -14.69
CA GLU A 25 25.59 -6.19 -15.76
C GLU A 25 24.25 -5.97 -16.48
N GLN A 26 23.14 -5.91 -15.76
CA GLN A 26 21.82 -5.65 -16.35
C GLN A 26 21.77 -4.32 -17.09
N ARG A 27 22.26 -3.23 -16.51
CA ARG A 27 22.28 -1.92 -17.16
C ARG A 27 23.16 -1.87 -18.40
N THR A 28 24.23 -2.67 -18.44
CA THR A 28 25.07 -2.78 -19.64
C THR A 28 24.34 -3.50 -20.76
N GLU A 29 23.60 -4.58 -20.46
CA GLU A 29 22.75 -5.28 -21.45
C GLU A 29 21.65 -4.37 -22.01
N GLU A 30 20.99 -3.61 -21.15
CA GLU A 30 19.99 -2.63 -21.56
C GLU A 30 20.57 -1.52 -22.45
N LEU A 31 21.78 -1.05 -22.12
CA LEU A 31 22.49 -0.05 -22.91
C LEU A 31 22.93 -0.59 -24.27
N GLU A 32 23.42 -1.82 -24.32
CA GLU A 32 23.78 -2.49 -25.57
C GLU A 32 22.55 -2.67 -26.48
N TYR A 33 21.42 -3.08 -25.91
CA TYR A 33 20.17 -3.20 -26.65
C TYR A 33 19.72 -1.85 -27.21
N SER A 34 19.73 -0.80 -26.39
CA SER A 34 19.34 0.56 -26.80
C SER A 34 20.31 1.16 -27.83
N ALA A 35 21.59 0.76 -27.82
CA ALA A 35 22.56 1.24 -28.78
C ALA A 35 22.45 0.59 -30.18
N MET A 36 21.68 -0.51 -30.28
CA MET A 36 21.40 -1.23 -31.53
C MET A 36 20.18 -0.70 -32.28
N ASP A 37 19.45 0.29 -31.72
CA ASP A 37 18.27 0.87 -32.34
C ASP A 37 18.58 1.64 -33.63
N GLU A 38 17.56 2.12 -34.35
CA GLU A 38 17.61 2.61 -35.75
C GLU A 38 18.72 3.65 -36.05
N GLU A 39 19.25 4.36 -35.04
CA GLU A 39 20.46 5.20 -35.13
C GLU A 39 21.55 4.71 -34.19
N PRO A 40 22.60 4.01 -34.69
CA PRO A 40 23.68 3.51 -33.87
C PRO A 40 24.42 4.65 -33.14
N TRP A 41 24.67 4.44 -31.86
CA TRP A 41 25.36 5.41 -31.02
C TRP A 41 26.83 5.55 -31.43
N SER A 42 27.38 6.77 -31.35
CA SER A 42 28.82 6.96 -31.48
C SER A 42 29.56 6.32 -30.30
N GLU A 43 30.76 5.79 -30.53
CA GLU A 43 31.62 5.25 -29.47
C GLU A 43 31.80 6.20 -28.28
N GLN A 44 31.87 7.48 -28.56
CA GLN A 44 31.99 8.54 -27.56
C GLN A 44 30.74 8.65 -26.67
N LYS A 45 29.54 8.59 -27.27
CA LYS A 45 28.27 8.62 -26.57
C LYS A 45 28.11 7.39 -25.70
N TYR A 46 28.43 6.20 -26.25
CA TYR A 46 28.36 4.93 -25.51
C TYR A 46 29.27 4.95 -24.29
N ALA A 47 30.57 5.29 -24.48
CA ALA A 47 31.54 5.34 -23.40
C ALA A 47 31.17 6.33 -22.29
N ALA A 48 30.63 7.51 -22.66
CA ALA A 48 30.21 8.51 -21.69
C ALA A 48 28.98 8.04 -20.88
N THR A 49 28.01 7.41 -21.52
CA THR A 49 26.82 6.87 -20.87
C THR A 49 27.18 5.74 -19.92
N LEU A 50 28.03 4.80 -20.36
CA LEU A 50 28.52 3.71 -19.53
C LEU A 50 29.27 4.19 -18.28
N ALA A 51 30.13 5.20 -18.43
CA ALA A 51 30.85 5.78 -17.30
C ALA A 51 29.95 6.50 -16.29
N ALA A 52 28.88 7.14 -16.76
CA ALA A 52 27.86 7.74 -15.89
C ALA A 52 27.08 6.67 -15.13
N GLN A 53 26.61 5.64 -15.82
CA GLN A 53 25.88 4.52 -15.23
C GLN A 53 26.69 3.80 -14.14
N GLN A 54 28.00 3.60 -14.34
CA GLN A 54 28.85 2.95 -13.34
C GLN A 54 28.89 3.71 -12.00
N LYS A 55 28.95 5.06 -12.04
CA LYS A 55 28.93 5.88 -10.84
C LYS A 55 27.59 5.83 -10.12
N GLU A 56 26.49 5.90 -10.88
CA GLU A 56 25.14 5.81 -10.34
C GLU A 56 24.86 4.44 -9.74
N THR A 57 25.32 3.38 -10.39
CA THR A 57 25.16 2.00 -9.93
C THR A 57 25.79 1.77 -8.57
N ALA A 58 26.99 2.26 -8.34
CA ALA A 58 27.66 2.13 -7.04
C ALA A 58 26.92 2.87 -5.92
N LEU A 59 26.37 4.05 -6.21
CA LEU A 59 25.55 4.80 -5.26
C LEU A 59 24.24 4.07 -4.97
N LEU A 60 23.56 3.58 -6.01
CA LEU A 60 22.31 2.84 -5.90
C LEU A 60 22.47 1.56 -5.08
N ALA A 61 23.49 0.76 -5.36
CA ALA A 61 23.82 -0.43 -4.58
C ALA A 61 24.06 -0.11 -3.10
N GLY A 62 24.74 0.99 -2.81
CA GLY A 62 24.94 1.46 -1.43
C GLY A 62 23.63 1.85 -0.74
N ILE A 63 22.70 2.49 -1.45
CA ILE A 63 21.37 2.86 -0.92
C ILE A 63 20.52 1.61 -0.64
N LEU A 64 20.50 0.66 -1.56
CA LEU A 64 19.76 -0.61 -1.41
C LEU A 64 20.28 -1.41 -0.23
N ALA A 65 21.60 -1.59 -0.12
CA ALA A 65 22.21 -2.28 1.01
C ALA A 65 21.93 -1.58 2.35
N ALA A 66 21.93 -0.25 2.39
CA ALA A 66 21.57 0.52 3.59
C ALA A 66 20.11 0.30 4.03
N ARG A 67 19.24 -0.05 3.11
CA ARG A 67 17.83 -0.40 3.35
C ARG A 67 17.61 -1.88 3.66
N GLY A 68 18.66 -2.69 3.65
CA GLY A 68 18.59 -4.12 3.94
C GLY A 68 18.31 -4.98 2.70
N ILE A 69 18.27 -4.40 1.50
CA ILE A 69 18.15 -5.14 0.24
C ILE A 69 19.58 -5.53 -0.16
N THR A 70 19.94 -6.77 0.12
CA THR A 70 21.30 -7.30 -0.09
C THR A 70 21.35 -8.42 -1.12
N ASP A 71 20.21 -9.02 -1.45
CA ASP A 71 20.12 -10.02 -2.51
C ASP A 71 20.05 -9.33 -3.89
N PRO A 72 20.87 -9.72 -4.86
CA PRO A 72 20.85 -9.15 -6.21
C PRO A 72 19.52 -9.34 -6.94
N ALA A 73 18.86 -10.49 -6.79
CA ALA A 73 17.59 -10.76 -7.47
C ALA A 73 16.47 -9.83 -6.96
N ASP A 74 16.39 -9.64 -5.63
CA ASP A 74 15.44 -8.70 -5.02
C ASP A 74 15.69 -7.26 -5.49
N ALA A 75 16.98 -6.88 -5.57
CA ALA A 75 17.37 -5.56 -6.04
C ALA A 75 16.98 -5.32 -7.50
N LEU A 76 17.20 -6.28 -8.38
CA LEU A 76 16.86 -6.20 -9.79
C LEU A 76 15.35 -6.16 -10.00
N THR A 77 14.58 -7.00 -9.31
CA THR A 77 13.10 -6.98 -9.34
C THR A 77 12.56 -5.62 -8.92
N LEU A 78 13.08 -5.05 -7.82
CA LEU A 78 12.67 -3.72 -7.36
C LEU A 78 12.99 -2.63 -8.39
N LEU A 79 14.15 -2.71 -9.06
CA LEU A 79 14.57 -1.72 -10.06
C LEU A 79 13.81 -1.84 -11.38
N ALA A 80 13.42 -3.05 -11.76
CA ALA A 80 12.59 -3.29 -12.94
C ALA A 80 11.15 -2.75 -12.77
N GLY A 81 10.70 -2.58 -11.52
CA GLY A 81 9.32 -2.20 -11.23
C GLY A 81 8.32 -3.31 -11.57
N GLU A 82 8.80 -4.52 -11.75
CA GLU A 82 8.00 -5.72 -12.01
C GLU A 82 7.62 -6.36 -10.67
N GLU A 83 6.73 -5.70 -9.93
CA GLU A 83 6.17 -6.30 -8.73
C GLU A 83 5.08 -7.30 -9.12
N GLU A 84 5.28 -8.56 -8.81
CA GLU A 84 4.19 -9.53 -8.81
C GLU A 84 3.25 -9.21 -7.65
N LEU A 85 2.00 -8.90 -7.96
CA LEU A 85 0.98 -8.72 -6.94
C LEU A 85 0.72 -10.06 -6.26
N SER A 86 0.80 -10.08 -4.93
CA SER A 86 0.44 -11.27 -4.16
C SER A 86 -1.06 -11.53 -4.26
N ASP A 87 -1.45 -12.81 -4.19
CA ASP A 87 -2.86 -13.19 -4.13
C ASP A 87 -3.54 -12.50 -2.92
N PRO A 88 -4.55 -11.65 -3.15
CA PRO A 88 -5.26 -10.95 -2.08
C PRO A 88 -5.97 -11.90 -1.11
N ALA A 89 -6.30 -13.11 -1.51
CA ALA A 89 -6.89 -14.12 -0.64
C ALA A 89 -5.96 -14.56 0.51
N LEU A 90 -4.65 -14.27 0.40
CA LEU A 90 -3.68 -14.50 1.48
C LEU A 90 -3.82 -13.50 2.63
N LEU A 91 -4.47 -12.36 2.41
CA LEU A 91 -4.74 -11.38 3.46
C LEU A 91 -5.84 -11.88 4.40
N THR A 92 -5.55 -11.85 5.69
CA THR A 92 -6.52 -12.28 6.70
C THR A 92 -7.80 -11.45 6.62
N ASP A 93 -8.95 -12.12 6.69
CA ASP A 93 -10.31 -11.56 6.56
C ASP A 93 -10.67 -10.96 5.19
N MET A 94 -9.83 -11.04 4.16
CA MET A 94 -10.16 -10.52 2.84
C MET A 94 -11.43 -11.16 2.27
N GLU A 95 -11.51 -12.49 2.32
CA GLU A 95 -12.70 -13.22 1.86
C GLU A 95 -13.98 -12.80 2.59
N LYS A 96 -13.91 -12.60 3.92
CA LYS A 96 -15.06 -12.13 4.71
C LYS A 96 -15.47 -10.71 4.32
N ALA A 97 -14.48 -9.83 4.06
CA ALA A 97 -14.72 -8.48 3.59
C ALA A 97 -15.47 -8.48 2.26
N CYS A 98 -14.97 -9.24 1.29
CA CYS A 98 -15.61 -9.39 -0.03
C CYS A 98 -17.02 -9.96 0.08
N GLN A 99 -17.21 -11.04 0.85
CA GLN A 99 -18.54 -11.64 1.06
C GLN A 99 -19.54 -10.65 1.67
N ARG A 100 -19.12 -9.86 2.66
CA ARG A 100 -20.02 -8.86 3.28
C ARG A 100 -20.36 -7.71 2.32
N ILE A 101 -19.40 -7.29 1.49
CA ILE A 101 -19.64 -6.27 0.45
C ILE A 101 -20.61 -6.79 -0.59
N TRP A 102 -20.42 -8.01 -1.10
CA TRP A 102 -21.35 -8.65 -2.03
C TRP A 102 -22.76 -8.76 -1.45
N GLN A 103 -22.89 -9.17 -0.20
CA GLN A 103 -24.17 -9.22 0.49
C GLN A 103 -24.84 -7.84 0.56
N ALA A 104 -24.07 -6.78 0.79
CA ALA A 104 -24.61 -5.42 0.81
C ALA A 104 -25.13 -5.00 -0.58
N ILE A 105 -24.41 -5.34 -1.63
CA ILE A 105 -24.81 -5.05 -3.02
C ILE A 105 -26.10 -5.80 -3.37
N ASP A 106 -26.17 -7.09 -3.09
CA ASP A 106 -27.34 -7.93 -3.39
C ASP A 106 -28.59 -7.48 -2.62
N ASN A 107 -28.41 -6.99 -1.39
CA ASN A 107 -29.50 -6.48 -0.56
C ASN A 107 -29.89 -5.01 -0.87
N GLY A 108 -29.15 -4.33 -1.74
CA GLY A 108 -29.35 -2.91 -2.02
C GLY A 108 -29.02 -1.99 -0.83
N GLU A 109 -28.11 -2.43 0.06
CA GLU A 109 -27.67 -1.64 1.21
C GLU A 109 -26.82 -0.44 0.77
N THR A 110 -26.91 0.66 1.52
CA THR A 110 -26.03 1.82 1.30
C THR A 110 -24.68 1.56 1.94
N ILE A 111 -23.63 1.58 1.13
CA ILE A 111 -22.23 1.45 1.55
C ILE A 111 -21.61 2.85 1.64
N VAL A 112 -20.85 3.13 2.71
CA VAL A 112 -20.01 4.33 2.80
C VAL A 112 -18.55 3.90 2.83
N VAL A 113 -17.77 4.34 1.85
CA VAL A 113 -16.30 4.26 1.87
C VAL A 113 -15.79 5.45 2.67
N PHE A 114 -15.15 5.16 3.80
CA PHE A 114 -14.61 6.17 4.70
C PHE A 114 -13.07 6.15 4.64
N GLY A 115 -12.48 7.15 3.98
CA GLY A 115 -11.02 7.24 3.79
C GLY A 115 -10.32 8.14 4.78
N ASP A 116 -9.03 8.34 4.56
CA ASP A 116 -8.23 9.39 5.19
C ASP A 116 -8.05 10.59 4.23
N TYR A 117 -7.55 11.70 4.75
CA TYR A 117 -7.40 12.97 4.03
C TYR A 117 -6.07 13.12 3.30
N ASP A 118 -5.13 12.21 3.48
CA ASP A 118 -3.85 12.22 2.77
C ASP A 118 -3.93 11.58 1.37
N VAL A 119 -2.81 11.52 0.67
CA VAL A 119 -2.79 11.02 -0.72
C VAL A 119 -3.16 9.54 -0.79
N ASP A 120 -2.74 8.74 0.18
CA ASP A 120 -3.03 7.30 0.22
C ASP A 120 -4.53 7.08 0.47
N GLY A 121 -5.09 7.70 1.51
CA GLY A 121 -6.50 7.58 1.84
C GLY A 121 -7.44 8.13 0.76
N VAL A 122 -7.10 9.26 0.13
CA VAL A 122 -7.89 9.80 -0.99
C VAL A 122 -7.84 8.87 -2.20
N THR A 123 -6.67 8.33 -2.53
CA THR A 123 -6.50 7.39 -3.66
C THR A 123 -7.24 6.08 -3.40
N ALA A 124 -7.06 5.49 -2.22
CA ALA A 124 -7.77 4.30 -1.77
C ALA A 124 -9.30 4.48 -1.82
N THR A 125 -9.80 5.62 -1.32
CA THR A 125 -11.22 5.96 -1.38
C THR A 125 -11.73 6.03 -2.82
N ALA A 126 -10.97 6.67 -3.71
CA ALA A 126 -11.37 6.82 -5.11
C ALA A 126 -11.41 5.47 -5.84
N LEU A 127 -10.42 4.61 -5.60
CA LEU A 127 -10.37 3.25 -6.17
C LEU A 127 -11.59 2.43 -5.76
N LEU A 128 -11.80 2.25 -4.45
CA LEU A 128 -12.89 1.43 -3.95
C LEU A 128 -14.26 2.01 -4.31
N TYR A 129 -14.43 3.34 -4.22
CA TYR A 129 -15.68 3.99 -4.62
C TYR A 129 -16.02 3.75 -6.09
N GLN A 130 -15.04 3.90 -7.00
CA GLN A 130 -15.26 3.71 -8.42
C GLN A 130 -15.56 2.26 -8.76
N HIS A 131 -14.85 1.32 -8.13
CA HIS A 131 -15.08 -0.11 -8.30
C HIS A 131 -16.49 -0.51 -7.86
N LEU A 132 -16.87 -0.22 -6.62
CA LEU A 132 -18.20 -0.51 -6.09
C LEU A 132 -19.32 0.14 -6.90
N LYS A 133 -19.10 1.37 -7.36
CA LYS A 133 -20.06 2.06 -8.24
C LYS A 133 -20.20 1.36 -9.59
N GLY A 134 -19.10 0.89 -10.16
CA GLY A 134 -19.08 0.09 -11.41
C GLY A 134 -19.85 -1.22 -11.27
N MET A 135 -19.84 -1.83 -10.08
CA MET A 135 -20.62 -3.03 -9.74
C MET A 135 -22.09 -2.76 -9.46
N GLY A 136 -22.54 -1.50 -9.49
CA GLY A 136 -23.92 -1.11 -9.25
C GLY A 136 -24.30 -0.91 -7.78
N ALA A 137 -23.34 -0.85 -6.87
CA ALA A 137 -23.58 -0.62 -5.45
C ALA A 137 -24.18 0.77 -5.18
N ALA A 138 -25.04 0.86 -4.17
CA ALA A 138 -25.48 2.13 -3.59
C ALA A 138 -24.37 2.69 -2.69
N VAL A 139 -23.35 3.29 -3.29
CA VAL A 139 -22.12 3.70 -2.59
C VAL A 139 -21.98 5.21 -2.48
N LYS A 140 -21.47 5.68 -1.35
CA LYS A 140 -21.06 7.06 -1.06
C LYS A 140 -19.65 7.04 -0.51
N CYS A 141 -18.95 8.19 -0.57
CA CYS A 141 -17.64 8.35 0.09
C CYS A 141 -17.69 9.48 1.11
N MET A 142 -16.86 9.37 2.14
CA MET A 142 -16.65 10.38 3.16
C MET A 142 -15.18 10.42 3.56
N LEU A 143 -14.66 11.63 3.74
CA LEU A 143 -13.32 11.87 4.29
C LEU A 143 -13.45 12.68 5.59
N PRO A 144 -12.60 12.47 6.59
CA PRO A 144 -12.63 13.25 7.82
C PRO A 144 -12.27 14.72 7.53
N SER A 145 -12.87 15.63 8.30
CA SER A 145 -12.51 17.05 8.24
C SER A 145 -11.26 17.31 9.06
N ARG A 146 -10.26 18.00 8.48
CA ARG A 146 -9.03 18.40 9.20
C ARG A 146 -9.27 19.26 10.42
N GLU A 147 -10.40 19.98 10.49
CA GLU A 147 -10.65 21.02 11.49
C GLU A 147 -11.59 20.60 12.64
N GLY A 148 -12.18 19.39 12.62
CA GLY A 148 -13.23 19.08 13.61
C GLY A 148 -13.28 17.65 14.15
N ASP A 149 -12.93 16.64 13.35
CA ASP A 149 -13.24 15.24 13.69
C ASP A 149 -12.04 14.44 14.19
N GLY A 150 -10.84 15.02 14.20
CA GLY A 150 -9.60 14.30 14.52
C GLY A 150 -9.12 13.43 13.34
N TYR A 151 -8.20 12.51 13.64
CA TYR A 151 -7.66 11.56 12.68
C TYR A 151 -8.52 10.28 12.66
N GLY A 152 -8.88 9.78 11.46
CA GLY A 152 -9.58 8.51 11.27
C GLY A 152 -11.07 8.54 11.54
N LEU A 153 -11.64 7.35 11.74
CA LEU A 153 -13.07 7.15 11.98
C LEU A 153 -13.45 7.67 13.38
N SER A 154 -14.49 8.50 13.46
CA SER A 154 -14.99 9.05 14.73
C SER A 154 -16.45 8.64 14.99
N LYS A 155 -16.87 8.66 16.28
CA LYS A 155 -18.28 8.39 16.67
C LYS A 155 -19.24 9.40 16.03
N ASN A 156 -18.82 10.65 15.85
CA ASN A 156 -19.63 11.68 15.17
C ASN A 156 -19.82 11.35 13.69
N ALA A 157 -18.76 10.91 13.02
CA ALA A 157 -18.85 10.48 11.63
C ALA A 157 -19.79 9.27 11.48
N ILE A 158 -19.65 8.26 12.35
CA ILE A 158 -20.53 7.09 12.37
C ILE A 158 -22.00 7.49 12.59
N ARG A 159 -22.27 8.39 13.53
CA ARG A 159 -23.62 8.91 13.77
C ARG A 159 -24.18 9.60 12.53
N SER A 160 -23.39 10.46 11.89
CA SER A 160 -23.79 11.15 10.66
C SER A 160 -24.09 10.20 9.51
N ILE A 161 -23.32 9.11 9.42
CA ILE A 161 -23.49 8.04 8.42
C ILE A 161 -24.77 7.25 8.70
N HIS A 162 -24.99 6.87 9.97
CA HIS A 162 -26.22 6.20 10.42
C HIS A 162 -27.47 7.01 10.09
N ASP A 163 -27.50 8.30 10.42
CA ASP A 163 -28.64 9.18 10.21
C ASP A 163 -28.98 9.36 8.72
N LYS A 164 -28.05 9.04 7.82
CA LYS A 164 -28.24 9.00 6.35
C LYS A 164 -28.68 7.63 5.83
N GLY A 165 -28.99 6.69 6.73
CA GLY A 165 -29.52 5.37 6.41
C GLY A 165 -28.48 4.41 5.80
N CYS A 166 -27.22 4.47 6.23
CA CYS A 166 -26.16 3.56 5.81
C CYS A 166 -26.17 2.29 6.66
N GLN A 167 -25.90 1.13 6.03
CA GLN A 167 -25.83 -0.18 6.68
C GLN A 167 -24.41 -0.72 6.78
N LEU A 168 -23.50 -0.29 5.90
CA LEU A 168 -22.12 -0.77 5.85
C LEU A 168 -21.16 0.40 5.71
N ILE A 169 -20.15 0.45 6.58
CA ILE A 169 -18.98 1.32 6.44
C ILE A 169 -17.78 0.45 6.06
N VAL A 170 -17.06 0.85 5.02
CA VAL A 170 -15.76 0.30 4.68
C VAL A 170 -14.72 1.40 4.86
N THR A 171 -13.84 1.25 5.87
CA THR A 171 -12.74 2.19 6.03
C THR A 171 -11.59 1.82 5.10
N VAL A 172 -10.89 2.81 4.60
CA VAL A 172 -9.71 2.63 3.75
C VAL A 172 -8.59 3.53 4.25
N ASP A 173 -7.40 2.95 4.46
CA ASP A 173 -6.23 3.65 4.99
C ASP A 173 -6.42 4.21 6.41
N ASN A 174 -7.37 3.69 7.14
CA ASN A 174 -7.63 4.00 8.55
C ASN A 174 -8.52 2.96 9.21
N GLY A 175 -8.67 3.06 10.52
CA GLY A 175 -9.65 2.29 11.27
C GLY A 175 -9.08 1.18 12.13
N ILE A 176 -7.82 0.73 11.92
CA ILE A 176 -7.24 -0.36 12.72
C ILE A 176 -7.17 -0.04 14.22
N SER A 177 -7.11 1.23 14.59
CA SER A 177 -7.10 1.69 15.98
C SER A 177 -8.48 2.07 16.53
N ALA A 178 -9.54 2.00 15.71
CA ALA A 178 -10.88 2.49 16.01
C ALA A 178 -11.71 1.46 16.82
N VAL A 179 -11.20 1.01 17.98
CA VAL A 179 -11.83 -0.05 18.80
C VAL A 179 -13.17 0.39 19.36
N ASP A 180 -13.21 1.57 20.00
CA ASP A 180 -14.43 2.14 20.60
C ASP A 180 -15.44 2.58 19.53
N GLU A 181 -14.97 2.97 18.37
CA GLU A 181 -15.77 3.35 17.21
C GLU A 181 -16.44 2.13 16.58
N ALA A 182 -15.75 1.00 16.52
CA ALA A 182 -16.31 -0.27 16.04
C ALA A 182 -17.44 -0.77 16.97
N ASP A 183 -17.24 -0.74 18.28
CA ASP A 183 -18.30 -1.06 19.25
C ASP A 183 -19.50 -0.11 19.08
N TYR A 184 -19.27 1.18 18.86
CA TYR A 184 -20.32 2.16 18.63
C TYR A 184 -21.07 1.96 17.31
N ALA A 185 -20.38 1.58 16.23
CA ALA A 185 -21.02 1.23 14.96
C ALA A 185 -21.97 0.04 15.13
N ALA A 186 -21.52 -0.99 15.86
CA ALA A 186 -22.34 -2.17 16.18
C ALA A 186 -23.58 -1.81 17.02
N GLU A 187 -23.46 -0.92 18.01
CA GLU A 187 -24.60 -0.41 18.79
C GLU A 187 -25.68 0.26 17.92
N LEU A 188 -25.25 0.89 16.82
CA LEU A 188 -26.17 1.52 15.86
C LEU A 188 -26.66 0.58 14.76
N GLY A 189 -26.23 -0.69 14.77
CA GLY A 189 -26.60 -1.67 13.75
C GLY A 189 -25.94 -1.44 12.40
N ILE A 190 -24.77 -0.77 12.37
CA ILE A 190 -23.95 -0.59 11.19
C ILE A 190 -22.82 -1.63 11.21
N ASP A 191 -22.69 -2.39 10.14
CA ASP A 191 -21.52 -3.24 9.96
C ASP A 191 -20.30 -2.42 9.53
N LEU A 192 -19.13 -2.81 10.03
CA LEU A 192 -17.85 -2.18 9.74
C LEU A 192 -16.92 -3.18 9.09
N ILE A 193 -16.32 -2.80 7.99
CA ILE A 193 -15.14 -3.46 7.40
C ILE A 193 -13.99 -2.48 7.50
N ILE A 194 -12.86 -2.94 8.01
CA ILE A 194 -11.64 -2.14 8.12
C ILE A 194 -10.63 -2.66 7.11
N THR A 195 -10.13 -1.75 6.24
CA THR A 195 -8.95 -2.00 5.43
C THR A 195 -7.89 -0.95 5.79
N ASP A 196 -6.77 -1.42 6.32
CA ASP A 196 -5.73 -0.55 6.86
C ASP A 196 -4.35 -1.20 6.69
N HIS A 197 -3.30 -0.42 6.89
CA HIS A 197 -1.91 -0.87 6.84
C HIS A 197 -1.04 -0.29 7.96
N HIS A 198 -1.67 0.43 8.89
CA HIS A 198 -1.01 0.97 10.06
C HIS A 198 -0.73 -0.11 11.11
N LEU A 199 0.10 0.20 12.11
CA LEU A 199 0.40 -0.77 13.18
C LEU A 199 -0.84 -1.05 14.03
N PRO A 200 -1.29 -2.32 14.10
CA PRO A 200 -2.44 -2.68 14.90
C PRO A 200 -2.20 -2.51 16.40
N PRO A 201 -3.23 -2.14 17.17
CA PRO A 201 -3.21 -2.20 18.62
C PRO A 201 -3.18 -3.65 19.12
N ASP A 202 -2.99 -3.83 20.43
CA ASP A 202 -3.02 -5.18 21.05
C ASP A 202 -4.40 -5.84 20.93
N THR A 203 -5.47 -5.05 20.93
CA THR A 203 -6.85 -5.52 20.73
C THR A 203 -7.39 -4.93 19.43
N LEU A 204 -7.75 -5.78 18.49
CA LEU A 204 -8.33 -5.35 17.22
C LEU A 204 -9.77 -4.86 17.40
N PRO A 205 -10.24 -3.92 16.57
CA PRO A 205 -11.65 -3.53 16.51
C PRO A 205 -12.56 -4.72 16.19
N LYS A 206 -13.73 -4.79 16.82
CA LYS A 206 -14.76 -5.79 16.53
C LYS A 206 -15.56 -5.37 15.30
N ALA A 207 -15.06 -5.71 14.13
CA ALA A 207 -15.67 -5.43 12.84
C ALA A 207 -16.08 -6.73 12.13
N ALA A 208 -16.90 -6.65 11.09
CA ALA A 208 -17.28 -7.78 10.26
C ALA A 208 -16.05 -8.40 9.57
N ALA A 209 -15.09 -7.56 9.18
CA ALA A 209 -13.77 -7.97 8.70
C ALA A 209 -12.72 -6.89 9.04
N VAL A 210 -11.49 -7.32 9.30
CA VAL A 210 -10.34 -6.44 9.52
C VAL A 210 -9.21 -6.90 8.63
N VAL A 211 -9.01 -6.23 7.52
CA VAL A 211 -7.97 -6.55 6.55
C VAL A 211 -6.78 -5.60 6.76
N ASP A 212 -5.70 -6.15 7.30
CA ASP A 212 -4.47 -5.41 7.53
C ASP A 212 -3.27 -6.37 7.49
N PRO A 213 -2.32 -6.21 6.57
CA PRO A 213 -1.17 -7.09 6.43
C PRO A 213 -0.25 -7.08 7.66
N ARG A 214 -0.34 -6.06 8.53
CA ARG A 214 0.48 -5.95 9.75
C ARG A 214 -0.13 -6.61 10.98
N ARG A 215 -1.31 -7.20 10.88
CA ARG A 215 -1.88 -8.01 11.95
C ARG A 215 -0.93 -9.15 12.33
N ARG A 216 -0.89 -9.49 13.62
CA ARG A 216 -0.02 -10.57 14.13
C ARG A 216 -0.37 -11.96 13.58
N ASP A 217 -1.63 -12.16 13.23
CA ASP A 217 -2.18 -13.41 12.69
C ASP A 217 -2.25 -13.42 11.15
N ASP A 218 -1.84 -12.35 10.49
CA ASP A 218 -1.78 -12.29 9.03
C ASP A 218 -0.52 -13.00 8.50
N THR A 219 -0.70 -13.85 7.50
CA THR A 219 0.35 -14.67 6.89
C THR A 219 0.71 -14.26 5.47
N SER A 220 0.15 -13.15 4.98
CA SER A 220 0.49 -12.62 3.66
C SER A 220 1.98 -12.32 3.55
N PRO A 221 2.61 -12.55 2.39
CA PRO A 221 4.07 -12.47 2.24
C PRO A 221 4.60 -11.04 2.33
N PHE A 222 3.82 -10.03 1.95
CA PHE A 222 4.26 -8.64 1.90
C PHE A 222 3.50 -7.75 2.89
N LYS A 223 4.22 -7.20 3.86
CA LYS A 223 3.67 -6.37 4.94
C LYS A 223 3.75 -4.86 4.68
N GLY A 224 4.32 -4.46 3.57
CA GLY A 224 4.60 -3.07 3.23
C GLY A 224 3.60 -2.41 2.29
N LEU A 225 2.43 -3.03 2.07
CA LEU A 225 1.37 -2.43 1.25
C LEU A 225 0.92 -1.09 1.86
N CYS A 226 0.70 -0.08 1.03
CA CYS A 226 -0.04 1.11 1.41
C CYS A 226 -1.55 0.88 1.26
N GLY A 227 -2.39 1.79 1.76
CA GLY A 227 -3.84 1.63 1.69
C GLY A 227 -4.37 1.49 0.27
N ALA A 228 -3.86 2.29 -0.68
CA ALA A 228 -4.22 2.18 -2.08
C ALA A 228 -3.74 0.87 -2.72
N CYS A 229 -2.52 0.42 -2.41
CA CYS A 229 -1.99 -0.85 -2.91
C CYS A 229 -2.79 -2.04 -2.40
N LEU A 230 -3.22 -2.01 -1.12
CA LEU A 230 -4.06 -3.06 -0.54
C LEU A 230 -5.36 -3.24 -1.32
N LEU A 231 -5.99 -2.15 -1.75
CA LEU A 231 -7.23 -2.21 -2.54
C LEU A 231 -6.98 -2.56 -4.00
N TYR A 232 -5.90 -2.07 -4.59
CA TYR A 232 -5.54 -2.40 -5.97
C TYR A 232 -5.26 -3.88 -6.16
N THR A 233 -4.60 -4.55 -5.20
CA THR A 233 -4.41 -6.01 -5.23
C THR A 233 -5.72 -6.77 -5.13
N SER A 234 -6.68 -6.29 -4.33
CA SER A 234 -8.00 -6.92 -4.19
C SER A 234 -8.92 -6.70 -5.40
N ASP A 235 -8.68 -5.66 -6.20
CA ASP A 235 -9.44 -5.39 -7.44
C ASP A 235 -9.01 -6.29 -8.61
N ALA A 236 -7.81 -6.85 -8.55
CA ALA A 236 -7.26 -7.74 -9.57
C ALA A 236 -7.71 -9.22 -9.42
N ALA A 237 -8.45 -9.55 -8.37
CA ALA A 237 -8.96 -10.88 -8.04
C ALA A 237 -10.44 -11.03 -8.39
#